data_c8ebcdd8658aa19cef53e2da76ef4be2
#
_entry.id   c8ebcdd8658aa19cef53e2da76ef4be2
#
_cell.length_a   1.000
_cell.length_b   1.000
_cell.length_c   1.000
_cell.angle_alpha   90.00
_cell.angle_beta   90.00
_cell.angle_gamma   90.00
#
_symmetry.space_group_name_H-M   'P 1'
#
loop_
_entity.id
_entity.type
_entity.pdbx_description
1 polymer ?
#
loop_
_entity_poly.entity_id
_entity_poly.type
_entity_poly.pdbx_seq_one_letter_code
_entity_poly.pdbx_strand_id
1 'polypeptide(L)'
;MDTNDNASIEIDVLYLLRKLWSKKFFIIFVGLLVGTIALLGSVFFIKPKYTSTTRIYVVSRSSDTSLTNQDLQAGSYLVNDYKEVITSSEVLSSVIDQEKLSMSTGELSKEIAVTIPTDTRVISIAVTDTDAQRACDIANTVREVAAEKIKAVTKVDDVTTLESATKPSHPSSPNVKKNAAIGALAGVFLAVVGILVAEVLDDRVRRPEDIEEVLGMTLLGVVPDVDKL
;
A
#
# COMPACT_ATOMS: atom_id res chain seq x y z
N MET A 1 -9.31 52.65 24.34
CA MET A 1 -7.91 52.64 23.83
C MET A 1 -7.46 51.21 24.02
N ASP A 2 -7.91 50.35 23.13
CA ASP A 2 -7.68 48.90 23.21
C ASP A 2 -6.39 48.59 22.48
N THR A 3 -5.34 48.35 23.25
CA THR A 3 -4.11 47.75 22.74
C THR A 3 -4.30 46.25 22.74
N ASN A 4 -4.72 45.72 21.58
CA ASN A 4 -4.63 44.29 21.29
C ASN A 4 -3.12 43.96 21.16
N ASP A 5 -2.49 43.61 22.25
CA ASP A 5 -1.24 42.85 22.29
C ASP A 5 -1.52 41.42 21.79
N ASN A 6 -1.72 41.27 20.48
CA ASN A 6 -1.47 40.02 19.83
C ASN A 6 0.05 39.83 19.75
N ALA A 7 0.65 39.26 20.80
CA ALA A 7 1.95 38.67 20.70
C ALA A 7 1.88 37.60 19.60
N SER A 8 2.13 38.02 18.37
CA SER A 8 2.29 37.08 17.25
C SER A 8 3.56 36.31 17.55
N ILE A 9 3.40 35.03 17.87
CA ILE A 9 4.54 34.10 17.93
C ILE A 9 5.09 34.05 16.51
N GLU A 10 6.07 34.91 16.21
CA GLU A 10 6.80 34.83 14.95
C GLU A 10 7.65 33.56 14.98
N ILE A 11 7.10 32.49 14.44
CA ILE A 11 7.85 31.25 14.27
C ILE A 11 8.89 31.48 13.20
N ASP A 12 10.14 31.70 13.61
CA ASP A 12 11.28 31.83 12.70
C ASP A 12 11.56 30.48 12.03
N VAL A 13 10.94 30.29 10.85
CA VAL A 13 11.05 29.06 10.04
C VAL A 13 12.52 28.75 9.70
N LEU A 14 13.35 29.76 9.51
CA LEU A 14 14.79 29.59 9.24
C LEU A 14 15.54 29.05 10.45
N TYR A 15 15.15 29.46 11.64
CA TYR A 15 15.70 28.93 12.89
C TYR A 15 15.34 27.46 13.07
N LEU A 16 14.07 27.09 12.86
CA LEU A 16 13.62 25.70 12.93
C LEU A 16 14.33 24.80 11.91
N LEU A 17 14.52 25.28 10.68
CA LEU A 17 15.28 24.57 9.65
C LEU A 17 16.73 24.35 10.06
N ARG A 18 17.40 25.38 10.62
CA ARG A 18 18.78 25.27 11.12
C ARG A 18 18.88 24.29 12.28
N LYS A 19 17.88 24.28 13.16
CA LYS A 19 17.80 23.34 14.29
C LYS A 19 17.65 21.90 13.82
N LEU A 20 16.75 21.65 12.86
CA LEU A 20 16.58 20.34 12.22
C LEU A 20 17.87 19.86 11.56
N TRP A 21 18.56 20.77 10.85
CA TRP A 21 19.85 20.45 10.24
C TRP A 21 20.93 20.09 11.25
N SER A 22 20.97 20.78 12.38
CA SER A 22 21.87 20.46 13.51
C SER A 22 21.59 19.09 14.11
N LYS A 23 20.31 18.67 14.13
CA LYS A 23 19.86 17.36 14.66
C LYS A 23 19.74 16.27 13.61
N LYS A 24 20.26 16.46 12.39
CA LYS A 24 20.13 15.53 11.25
C LYS A 24 20.55 14.09 11.58
N PHE A 25 21.64 13.91 12.33
CA PHE A 25 22.09 12.57 12.73
C PHE A 25 21.11 11.87 13.65
N PHE A 26 20.48 12.60 14.56
CA PHE A 26 19.44 12.07 15.44
C PHE A 26 18.20 11.66 14.61
N ILE A 27 17.78 12.49 13.67
CA ILE A 27 16.64 12.18 12.77
C ILE A 27 16.92 10.91 11.96
N ILE A 28 18.10 10.79 11.37
CA ILE A 28 18.52 9.61 10.61
C ILE A 28 18.56 8.38 11.51
N PHE A 29 19.11 8.51 12.71
CA PHE A 29 19.19 7.41 13.67
C PHE A 29 17.81 6.89 14.07
N VAL A 30 16.87 7.77 14.42
CA VAL A 30 15.49 7.41 14.75
C VAL A 30 14.79 6.78 13.55
N GLY A 31 14.96 7.35 12.35
CA GLY A 31 14.42 6.79 11.11
C GLY A 31 14.90 5.36 10.85
N LEU A 32 16.22 5.13 10.97
CA LEU A 32 16.79 3.79 10.82
C LEU A 32 16.32 2.82 11.91
N LEU A 33 16.22 3.27 13.15
CA LEU A 33 15.75 2.45 14.26
C LEU A 33 14.31 1.99 14.05
N VAL A 34 13.40 2.91 13.72
CA VAL A 34 11.99 2.58 13.45
C VAL A 34 11.87 1.72 12.19
N GLY A 35 12.65 2.02 11.14
CA GLY A 35 12.71 1.19 9.93
C GLY A 35 13.17 -0.24 10.21
N THR A 36 14.16 -0.43 11.07
CA THR A 36 14.64 -1.75 11.50
C THR A 36 13.58 -2.49 12.31
N ILE A 37 12.90 -1.80 13.22
CA ILE A 37 11.77 -2.40 14.00
C ILE A 37 10.65 -2.83 13.04
N ALA A 38 10.28 -2.00 12.07
CA ALA A 38 9.28 -2.32 11.07
C ALA A 38 9.69 -3.52 10.20
N LEU A 39 10.97 -3.62 9.83
CA LEU A 39 11.53 -4.74 9.10
C LEU A 39 11.42 -6.03 9.91
N LEU A 40 11.90 -6.04 11.15
CA LEU A 40 11.83 -7.20 12.04
C LEU A 40 10.37 -7.61 12.29
N GLY A 41 9.50 -6.64 12.58
CA GLY A 41 8.07 -6.88 12.74
C GLY A 41 7.43 -7.51 11.48
N SER A 42 7.81 -7.03 10.30
CA SER A 42 7.31 -7.58 9.03
C SER A 42 7.76 -9.04 8.79
N VAL A 43 8.98 -9.41 9.20
CA VAL A 43 9.51 -10.77 9.01
C VAL A 43 8.98 -11.74 10.06
N PHE A 44 8.86 -11.31 11.33
CA PHE A 44 8.53 -12.22 12.42
C PHE A 44 7.03 -12.35 12.71
N PHE A 45 6.25 -11.27 12.47
CA PHE A 45 4.83 -11.26 12.82
C PHE A 45 3.89 -11.55 11.64
N ILE A 46 4.32 -11.32 10.39
CA ILE A 46 3.47 -11.50 9.22
C ILE A 46 3.80 -12.82 8.54
N LYS A 47 2.82 -13.72 8.44
CA LYS A 47 2.99 -14.99 7.72
C LYS A 47 3.21 -14.71 6.24
N PRO A 48 4.19 -15.37 5.60
CA PRO A 48 4.41 -15.23 4.17
C PRO A 48 3.19 -15.73 3.40
N LYS A 49 2.81 -15.01 2.35
CA LYS A 49 1.76 -15.41 1.42
C LYS A 49 2.34 -15.53 0.01
N TYR A 50 1.82 -16.48 -0.73
CA TYR A 50 2.24 -16.80 -2.09
C TYR A 50 1.09 -16.53 -3.04
N THR A 51 1.37 -15.88 -4.16
CA THR A 51 0.35 -15.60 -5.17
C THR A 51 0.67 -16.37 -6.43
N SER A 52 -0.26 -17.19 -6.87
CA SER A 52 -0.20 -17.87 -8.16
C SER A 52 -1.23 -17.27 -9.11
N THR A 53 -0.85 -17.06 -10.36
CA THR A 53 -1.69 -16.38 -11.34
C THR A 53 -1.89 -17.28 -12.56
N THR A 54 -3.12 -17.38 -13.02
CA THR A 54 -3.49 -18.00 -14.29
C THR A 54 -4.17 -16.97 -15.18
N ARG A 55 -4.12 -17.18 -16.49
CA ARG A 55 -4.73 -16.29 -17.47
C ARG A 55 -5.56 -17.05 -18.47
N ILE A 56 -6.77 -16.55 -18.73
CA ILE A 56 -7.67 -17.06 -19.75
C ILE A 56 -7.98 -15.98 -20.78
N TYR A 57 -8.21 -16.40 -22.01
CA TYR A 57 -8.65 -15.55 -23.09
C TYR A 57 -10.05 -15.99 -23.54
N VAL A 58 -10.97 -15.04 -23.56
CA VAL A 58 -12.36 -15.32 -23.96
C VAL A 58 -12.54 -14.94 -25.42
N VAL A 59 -12.88 -15.94 -26.22
CA VAL A 59 -13.15 -15.78 -27.65
C VAL A 59 -14.66 -15.69 -27.86
N SER A 60 -15.11 -14.49 -28.26
CA SER A 60 -16.47 -14.30 -28.78
C SER A 60 -16.37 -14.27 -30.31
N ARG A 61 -16.96 -15.24 -31.00
CA ARG A 61 -17.16 -15.16 -32.45
C ARG A 61 -18.27 -14.16 -32.72
N SER A 62 -17.90 -12.93 -32.97
CA SER A 62 -18.77 -12.06 -33.78
C SER A 62 -18.67 -12.57 -35.22
N SER A 63 -19.66 -13.36 -35.63
CA SER A 63 -19.86 -13.68 -37.05
C SER A 63 -20.02 -12.36 -37.81
N ASP A 64 -19.12 -12.10 -38.75
CA ASP A 64 -19.23 -11.16 -39.84
C ASP A 64 -20.04 -9.89 -39.58
N THR A 65 -19.39 -8.86 -39.10
CA THR A 65 -19.61 -7.49 -39.57
C THR A 65 -18.63 -6.53 -38.87
N SER A 66 -18.13 -5.52 -39.58
CA SER A 66 -17.21 -4.48 -39.17
C SER A 66 -17.39 -4.04 -37.69
N LEU A 67 -16.29 -4.16 -36.93
CA LEU A 67 -16.21 -3.69 -35.55
C LEU A 67 -16.69 -2.23 -35.44
N THR A 68 -17.82 -2.04 -34.79
CA THR A 68 -18.38 -0.71 -34.53
C THR A 68 -17.92 -0.25 -33.15
N ASN A 69 -17.83 1.07 -32.92
CA ASN A 69 -17.49 1.63 -31.61
C ASN A 69 -18.46 1.18 -30.49
N GLN A 70 -19.65 0.73 -30.83
CA GLN A 70 -20.61 0.12 -29.90
C GLN A 70 -20.17 -1.26 -29.42
N ASP A 71 -19.48 -2.04 -30.26
CA ASP A 71 -18.96 -3.38 -29.89
C ASP A 71 -17.80 -3.27 -28.90
N LEU A 72 -17.01 -2.17 -28.96
CA LEU A 72 -15.94 -1.90 -28.02
C LEU A 72 -16.48 -1.50 -26.63
N GLN A 73 -17.59 -0.76 -26.58
CA GLN A 73 -18.25 -0.42 -25.31
C GLN A 73 -18.97 -1.65 -24.71
N ALA A 74 -19.62 -2.45 -25.54
CA ALA A 74 -20.22 -3.71 -25.09
C ALA A 74 -19.18 -4.66 -24.49
N GLY A 75 -17.97 -4.68 -25.05
CA GLY A 75 -16.84 -5.46 -24.51
C GLY A 75 -16.48 -5.12 -23.06
N SER A 76 -16.57 -3.85 -22.68
CA SER A 76 -16.26 -3.42 -21.30
C SER A 76 -17.30 -3.88 -20.27
N TYR A 77 -18.58 -4.00 -20.64
CA TYR A 77 -19.62 -4.53 -19.76
C TYR A 77 -19.48 -6.04 -19.57
N LEU A 78 -19.16 -6.77 -20.62
CA LEU A 78 -18.94 -8.22 -20.56
C LEU A 78 -17.78 -8.60 -19.63
N VAL A 79 -16.79 -7.74 -19.51
CA VAL A 79 -15.63 -7.91 -18.65
C VAL A 79 -16.01 -7.96 -17.16
N ASN A 80 -16.91 -7.10 -16.72
CA ASN A 80 -17.40 -7.10 -15.35
C ASN A 80 -18.26 -8.33 -15.08
N ASP A 81 -19.07 -8.76 -16.06
CA ASP A 81 -19.89 -9.96 -15.95
C ASP A 81 -19.02 -11.21 -15.75
N TYR A 82 -17.89 -11.31 -16.43
CA TYR A 82 -16.97 -12.44 -16.24
C TYR A 82 -16.37 -12.47 -14.83
N LYS A 83 -16.06 -11.34 -14.25
CA LYS A 83 -15.57 -11.25 -12.87
C LYS A 83 -16.62 -11.78 -11.89
N GLU A 84 -17.88 -11.36 -12.05
CA GLU A 84 -18.98 -11.82 -11.21
C GLU A 84 -19.21 -13.33 -11.37
N VAL A 85 -19.10 -13.86 -12.57
CA VAL A 85 -19.21 -15.32 -12.81
C VAL A 85 -18.08 -16.08 -12.10
N ILE A 86 -16.83 -15.62 -12.23
CA ILE A 86 -15.65 -16.26 -11.63
C ILE A 86 -15.74 -16.27 -10.10
N THR A 87 -16.23 -15.18 -9.50
CA THR A 87 -16.35 -15.04 -8.04
C THR A 87 -17.72 -15.48 -7.51
N SER A 88 -18.56 -16.06 -8.34
CA SER A 88 -19.90 -16.54 -7.93
C SER A 88 -19.78 -17.66 -6.89
N SER A 89 -20.76 -17.71 -5.98
CA SER A 89 -20.79 -18.75 -4.94
C SER A 89 -20.82 -20.17 -5.52
N GLU A 90 -21.38 -20.37 -6.71
CA GLU A 90 -21.45 -21.67 -7.38
C GLU A 90 -20.07 -22.13 -7.86
N VAL A 91 -19.29 -21.24 -8.48
CA VAL A 91 -17.91 -21.52 -8.89
C VAL A 91 -17.04 -21.78 -7.66
N LEU A 92 -17.12 -20.90 -6.66
CA LEU A 92 -16.30 -21.03 -5.46
C LEU A 92 -16.63 -22.30 -4.65
N SER A 93 -17.90 -22.70 -4.55
CA SER A 93 -18.29 -23.94 -3.88
C SER A 93 -17.76 -25.16 -4.63
N SER A 94 -17.83 -25.16 -5.97
CA SER A 94 -17.26 -26.24 -6.78
C SER A 94 -15.74 -26.38 -6.60
N VAL A 95 -15.02 -25.26 -6.47
CA VAL A 95 -13.57 -25.25 -6.20
C VAL A 95 -13.28 -25.79 -4.80
N ILE A 96 -14.05 -25.38 -3.80
CA ILE A 96 -13.90 -25.86 -2.41
C ILE A 96 -14.08 -27.38 -2.35
N ASP A 97 -15.09 -27.91 -3.04
CA ASP A 97 -15.38 -29.34 -3.08
C ASP A 97 -14.28 -30.13 -3.80
N GLN A 98 -13.79 -29.64 -4.94
CA GLN A 98 -12.73 -30.30 -5.71
C GLN A 98 -11.39 -30.31 -4.97
N GLU A 99 -10.99 -29.17 -4.40
CA GLU A 99 -9.74 -29.03 -3.66
C GLU A 99 -9.86 -29.46 -2.19
N LYS A 100 -11.05 -29.87 -1.75
CA LYS A 100 -11.36 -30.31 -0.36
C LYS A 100 -10.91 -29.25 0.68
N LEU A 101 -11.22 -28.00 0.40
CA LEU A 101 -10.81 -26.88 1.26
C LEU A 101 -11.73 -26.81 2.49
N SER A 102 -11.14 -26.56 3.65
CA SER A 102 -11.88 -26.35 4.91
C SER A 102 -12.15 -24.86 5.16
N MET A 103 -12.70 -24.17 4.17
CA MET A 103 -13.04 -22.75 4.24
C MET A 103 -14.38 -22.47 3.57
N SER A 104 -14.98 -21.32 3.88
CA SER A 104 -16.21 -20.85 3.26
C SER A 104 -15.95 -20.20 1.89
N THR A 105 -16.99 -20.11 1.04
CA THR A 105 -16.92 -19.38 -0.23
C THR A 105 -16.53 -17.91 -0.03
N GLY A 106 -16.97 -17.27 1.07
CA GLY A 106 -16.62 -15.90 1.41
C GLY A 106 -15.15 -15.73 1.83
N GLU A 107 -14.51 -16.75 2.38
CA GLU A 107 -13.08 -16.74 2.68
C GLU A 107 -12.27 -16.95 1.40
N LEU A 108 -12.63 -17.93 0.58
CA LEU A 108 -11.98 -18.18 -0.71
C LEU A 108 -12.08 -16.96 -1.63
N SER A 109 -13.21 -16.27 -1.68
CA SER A 109 -13.39 -15.05 -2.47
C SER A 109 -12.40 -13.94 -2.11
N LYS A 110 -11.96 -13.84 -0.85
CA LYS A 110 -10.96 -12.87 -0.41
C LYS A 110 -9.52 -13.23 -0.83
N GLU A 111 -9.29 -14.50 -1.13
CA GLU A 111 -8.00 -15.01 -1.59
C GLU A 111 -7.85 -14.89 -3.10
N ILE A 112 -8.96 -14.69 -3.83
CA ILE A 112 -9.01 -14.59 -5.29
C ILE A 112 -9.11 -13.13 -5.72
N ALA A 113 -8.20 -12.71 -6.58
CA ALA A 113 -8.23 -11.41 -7.25
C ALA A 113 -8.38 -11.61 -8.76
N VAL A 114 -9.48 -11.12 -9.32
CA VAL A 114 -9.73 -11.13 -10.77
C VAL A 114 -9.44 -9.76 -11.33
N THR A 115 -8.53 -9.71 -12.30
CA THR A 115 -8.12 -8.46 -12.97
C THR A 115 -8.22 -8.64 -14.47
N ILE A 116 -8.81 -7.66 -15.13
CA ILE A 116 -8.95 -7.62 -16.57
C ILE A 116 -8.35 -6.30 -17.05
N PRO A 117 -7.21 -6.33 -17.75
CA PRO A 117 -6.60 -5.12 -18.28
C PRO A 117 -7.54 -4.43 -19.29
N THR A 118 -7.59 -3.11 -19.25
CA THR A 118 -8.40 -2.30 -20.18
C THR A 118 -8.07 -2.66 -21.63
N ASP A 119 -9.09 -2.71 -22.46
CA ASP A 119 -8.96 -3.01 -23.91
C ASP A 119 -8.39 -4.39 -24.24
N THR A 120 -8.51 -5.34 -23.32
CA THR A 120 -8.11 -6.73 -23.56
C THR A 120 -9.26 -7.71 -23.25
N ARG A 121 -9.17 -8.92 -23.82
CA ARG A 121 -10.05 -10.05 -23.51
C ARG A 121 -9.35 -11.07 -22.62
N VAL A 122 -8.26 -10.64 -21.97
CA VAL A 122 -7.48 -11.48 -21.05
C VAL A 122 -7.98 -11.28 -19.64
N ILE A 123 -8.36 -12.35 -19.00
CA ILE A 123 -8.76 -12.39 -17.60
C ILE A 123 -7.61 -13.02 -16.82
N SER A 124 -7.06 -12.27 -15.87
CA SER A 124 -6.04 -12.76 -14.95
C SER A 124 -6.70 -13.09 -13.61
N ILE A 125 -6.56 -14.33 -13.17
CA ILE A 125 -7.06 -14.85 -11.91
C ILE A 125 -5.85 -15.12 -11.02
N ALA A 126 -5.70 -14.38 -9.96
CA ALA A 126 -4.63 -14.51 -8.99
C ALA A 126 -5.18 -15.05 -7.67
N VAL A 127 -4.58 -16.11 -7.16
CA VAL A 127 -4.94 -16.71 -5.87
C VAL A 127 -3.78 -16.54 -4.91
N THR A 128 -4.08 -16.07 -3.70
CA THR A 128 -3.08 -15.78 -2.67
C THR A 128 -3.35 -16.63 -1.43
N ASP A 129 -2.40 -17.51 -1.10
CA ASP A 129 -2.48 -18.40 0.05
C ASP A 129 -1.15 -18.43 0.82
N THR A 130 -1.17 -18.99 2.02
CA THR A 130 0.04 -19.24 2.83
C THR A 130 0.87 -20.42 2.34
N ASP A 131 0.26 -21.32 1.55
CA ASP A 131 0.92 -22.45 0.89
C ASP A 131 1.04 -22.19 -0.62
N ALA A 132 2.27 -22.24 -1.13
CA ALA A 132 2.57 -21.97 -2.53
C ALA A 132 1.97 -23.02 -3.50
N GLN A 133 1.90 -24.27 -3.08
CA GLN A 133 1.32 -25.34 -3.90
C GLN A 133 -0.20 -25.17 -3.93
N ARG A 134 -0.83 -24.97 -2.77
CA ARG A 134 -2.28 -24.77 -2.67
C ARG A 134 -2.74 -23.55 -3.47
N ALA A 135 -2.00 -22.42 -3.44
CA ALA A 135 -2.29 -21.26 -4.28
C ALA A 135 -2.30 -21.62 -5.79
N CYS A 136 -1.36 -22.45 -6.23
CA CYS A 136 -1.27 -22.91 -7.61
C CYS A 136 -2.43 -23.82 -7.98
N ASP A 137 -2.76 -24.80 -7.14
CA ASP A 137 -3.81 -25.78 -7.39
C ASP A 137 -5.18 -25.08 -7.43
N ILE A 138 -5.50 -24.26 -6.43
CA ILE A 138 -6.72 -23.45 -6.40
C ILE A 138 -6.83 -22.56 -7.65
N ALA A 139 -5.74 -21.88 -8.07
CA ALA A 139 -5.78 -20.99 -9.23
C ALA A 139 -6.11 -21.75 -10.52
N ASN A 140 -5.56 -22.95 -10.70
CA ASN A 140 -5.87 -23.80 -11.86
C ASN A 140 -7.29 -24.33 -11.81
N THR A 141 -7.77 -24.79 -10.65
CA THR A 141 -9.13 -25.29 -10.48
C THR A 141 -10.16 -24.17 -10.67
N VAL A 142 -9.92 -22.97 -10.11
CA VAL A 142 -10.77 -21.79 -10.38
C VAL A 142 -10.85 -21.51 -11.88
N ARG A 143 -9.71 -21.54 -12.59
CA ARG A 143 -9.68 -21.35 -14.04
C ARG A 143 -10.58 -22.36 -14.77
N GLU A 144 -10.47 -23.64 -14.43
CA GLU A 144 -11.21 -24.71 -15.09
C GLU A 144 -12.72 -24.58 -14.86
N VAL A 145 -13.12 -24.47 -13.59
CA VAL A 145 -14.53 -24.31 -13.22
C VAL A 145 -15.12 -23.01 -13.78
N ALA A 146 -14.36 -21.91 -13.71
CA ALA A 146 -14.80 -20.63 -14.27
C ALA A 146 -14.93 -20.66 -15.79
N ALA A 147 -14.01 -21.32 -16.50
CA ALA A 147 -14.07 -21.44 -17.96
C ALA A 147 -15.34 -22.22 -18.40
N GLU A 148 -15.68 -23.31 -17.72
CA GLU A 148 -16.91 -24.06 -17.97
C GLU A 148 -18.15 -23.22 -17.68
N LYS A 149 -18.17 -22.50 -16.55
CA LYS A 149 -19.30 -21.65 -16.17
C LYS A 149 -19.50 -20.48 -17.12
N ILE A 150 -18.42 -19.81 -17.54
CA ILE A 150 -18.46 -18.73 -18.53
C ILE A 150 -19.06 -19.25 -19.84
N LYS A 151 -18.60 -20.40 -20.37
CA LYS A 151 -19.17 -21.01 -21.59
C LYS A 151 -20.67 -21.29 -21.44
N ALA A 152 -21.08 -21.80 -20.29
CA ALA A 152 -22.48 -22.14 -20.04
C ALA A 152 -23.41 -20.93 -19.96
N VAL A 153 -22.94 -19.83 -19.31
CA VAL A 153 -23.77 -18.66 -19.05
C VAL A 153 -23.76 -17.68 -20.23
N THR A 154 -22.59 -17.41 -20.81
CA THR A 154 -22.43 -16.35 -21.82
C THR A 154 -22.54 -16.88 -23.27
N LYS A 155 -22.64 -18.18 -23.46
CA LYS A 155 -22.71 -18.86 -24.77
C LYS A 155 -21.55 -18.44 -25.70
N VAL A 156 -20.39 -18.08 -25.12
CA VAL A 156 -19.17 -17.84 -25.89
C VAL A 156 -18.67 -19.18 -26.45
N ASP A 157 -18.05 -19.11 -27.65
CA ASP A 157 -17.62 -20.32 -28.34
C ASP A 157 -16.48 -21.03 -27.64
N ASP A 158 -15.55 -20.28 -27.09
CA ASP A 158 -14.41 -20.86 -26.39
C ASP A 158 -13.79 -19.93 -25.32
N VAL A 159 -13.25 -20.57 -24.30
CA VAL A 159 -12.41 -19.94 -23.27
C VAL A 159 -11.07 -20.67 -23.29
N THR A 160 -10.08 -20.02 -23.86
CA THR A 160 -8.75 -20.62 -24.04
C THR A 160 -7.83 -20.26 -22.88
N THR A 161 -7.13 -21.27 -22.33
CA THR A 161 -6.09 -21.03 -21.35
C THR A 161 -4.88 -20.36 -22.03
N LEU A 162 -4.56 -19.14 -21.64
CA LEU A 162 -3.39 -18.43 -22.10
C LEU A 162 -2.14 -18.80 -21.30
N GLU A 163 -2.30 -18.93 -19.97
CA GLU A 163 -1.23 -19.27 -19.06
C GLU A 163 -1.80 -20.06 -17.88
N SER A 164 -1.23 -21.22 -17.60
CA SER A 164 -1.56 -21.99 -16.41
C SER A 164 -0.83 -21.45 -15.18
N ALA A 165 -1.49 -21.54 -14.03
CA ALA A 165 -0.85 -21.17 -12.78
C ALA A 165 0.35 -22.06 -12.49
N THR A 166 1.42 -21.47 -11.99
CA THR A 166 2.63 -22.18 -11.58
C THR A 166 2.92 -21.93 -10.12
N LYS A 167 3.58 -22.88 -9.47
CA LYS A 167 3.97 -22.73 -8.06
C LYS A 167 4.95 -21.56 -7.90
N PRO A 168 4.59 -20.52 -7.13
CA PRO A 168 5.48 -19.39 -6.91
C PRO A 168 6.71 -19.80 -6.07
N SER A 169 7.89 -19.36 -6.46
CA SER A 169 9.15 -19.65 -5.78
C SER A 169 9.45 -18.70 -4.61
N HIS A 170 8.78 -17.55 -4.58
CA HIS A 170 8.99 -16.50 -3.57
C HIS A 170 7.65 -16.00 -3.03
N PRO A 171 7.59 -15.60 -1.75
CA PRO A 171 6.39 -14.99 -1.20
C PRO A 171 6.12 -13.62 -1.85
N SER A 172 4.86 -13.37 -2.15
CA SER A 172 4.37 -12.07 -2.67
C SER A 172 4.15 -11.04 -1.56
N SER A 173 3.95 -11.50 -0.33
CA SER A 173 3.72 -10.68 0.88
C SER A 173 4.35 -11.37 2.10
N PRO A 174 4.86 -10.57 3.08
CA PRO A 174 4.94 -9.12 3.11
C PRO A 174 6.07 -8.57 2.23
N ASN A 175 5.86 -7.35 1.71
CA ASN A 175 6.94 -6.64 1.03
C ASN A 175 7.84 -5.97 2.08
N VAL A 176 8.82 -6.71 2.58
CA VAL A 176 9.70 -6.30 3.69
C VAL A 176 10.41 -4.97 3.38
N LYS A 177 10.85 -4.77 2.13
CA LYS A 177 11.53 -3.53 1.70
C LYS A 177 10.58 -2.33 1.78
N LYS A 178 9.33 -2.49 1.31
CA LYS A 178 8.31 -1.45 1.38
C LYS A 178 7.94 -1.11 2.82
N ASN A 179 7.76 -2.13 3.67
CA ASN A 179 7.41 -1.94 5.07
C ASN A 179 8.56 -1.25 5.85
N ALA A 180 9.81 -1.62 5.60
CA ALA A 180 10.98 -0.97 6.18
C ALA A 180 11.09 0.50 5.74
N ALA A 181 10.87 0.80 4.45
CA ALA A 181 10.89 2.17 3.94
C ALA A 181 9.78 3.04 4.56
N ILE A 182 8.55 2.52 4.68
CA ILE A 182 7.44 3.22 5.33
C ILE A 182 7.76 3.43 6.82
N GLY A 183 8.30 2.42 7.50
CA GLY A 183 8.74 2.54 8.90
C GLY A 183 9.81 3.61 9.09
N ALA A 184 10.81 3.65 8.21
CA ALA A 184 11.87 4.66 8.25
C ALA A 184 11.33 6.07 8.04
N LEU A 185 10.43 6.28 7.07
CA LEU A 185 9.77 7.56 6.83
C LEU A 185 8.93 8.00 8.03
N ALA A 186 8.17 7.09 8.62
CA ALA A 186 7.40 7.35 9.84
C ALA A 186 8.33 7.75 11.02
N GLY A 187 9.47 7.06 11.17
CA GLY A 187 10.46 7.37 12.17
C GLY A 187 11.08 8.77 11.99
N VAL A 188 11.43 9.13 10.76
CA VAL A 188 11.91 10.48 10.42
C VAL A 188 10.85 11.54 10.75
N PHE A 189 9.60 11.30 10.37
CA PHE A 189 8.49 12.21 10.65
C PHE A 189 8.30 12.41 12.17
N LEU A 190 8.27 11.33 12.94
CA LEU A 190 8.16 11.40 14.40
C LEU A 190 9.34 12.12 15.04
N ALA A 191 10.56 11.91 14.54
CA ALA A 191 11.74 12.61 15.03
C ALA A 191 11.67 14.11 14.78
N VAL A 192 11.23 14.52 13.58
CA VAL A 192 11.05 15.94 13.23
C VAL A 192 9.99 16.58 14.12
N VAL A 193 8.82 15.96 14.23
CA VAL A 193 7.74 16.46 15.11
C VAL A 193 8.22 16.54 16.56
N GLY A 194 8.92 15.51 17.06
CA GLY A 194 9.45 15.50 18.42
C GLY A 194 10.45 16.62 18.68
N ILE A 195 11.34 16.93 17.71
CA ILE A 195 12.29 18.06 17.80
C ILE A 195 11.54 19.39 17.82
N LEU A 196 10.54 19.56 16.95
CA LEU A 196 9.75 20.79 16.89
C LEU A 196 8.96 21.02 18.17
N VAL A 197 8.30 19.99 18.67
CA VAL A 197 7.56 20.06 19.95
C VAL A 197 8.52 20.37 21.11
N ALA A 198 9.67 19.70 21.17
CA ALA A 198 10.67 19.98 22.21
C ALA A 198 11.22 21.42 22.14
N GLU A 199 11.32 21.98 20.94
CA GLU A 199 11.79 23.37 20.75
C GLU A 199 10.72 24.37 21.17
N VAL A 200 9.45 24.12 20.83
CA VAL A 200 8.33 24.99 21.24
C VAL A 200 8.12 24.96 22.78
N LEU A 201 8.42 23.82 23.41
CA LEU A 201 8.32 23.66 24.88
C LEU A 201 9.60 24.11 25.62
N ASP A 202 10.65 24.52 24.90
CA ASP A 202 11.90 24.98 25.52
C ASP A 202 11.84 26.50 25.82
N ASP A 203 11.33 26.86 26.96
CA ASP A 203 11.18 28.25 27.45
C ASP A 203 12.50 28.88 27.85
N ARG A 204 13.66 28.32 27.47
CA ARG A 204 14.96 28.89 27.84
C ARG A 204 15.30 30.08 26.98
N VAL A 205 15.51 31.22 27.65
CA VAL A 205 16.06 32.44 27.06
C VAL A 205 17.47 32.14 26.53
N ARG A 206 17.66 32.22 25.22
CA ARG A 206 18.94 31.90 24.54
C ARG A 206 19.50 33.05 23.73
N ARG A 207 18.70 34.04 23.45
CA ARG A 207 19.08 35.22 22.66
C ARG A 207 18.95 36.48 23.51
N PRO A 208 19.82 37.48 23.27
CA PRO A 208 19.69 38.78 23.91
C PRO A 208 18.32 39.42 23.66
N GLU A 209 17.76 39.19 22.46
CA GLU A 209 16.46 39.72 22.02
C GLU A 209 15.28 39.14 22.86
N ASP A 210 15.40 37.89 23.30
CA ASP A 210 14.37 37.24 24.14
C ASP A 210 14.22 37.94 25.50
N ILE A 211 15.30 38.56 25.99
CA ILE A 211 15.33 39.33 27.27
C ILE A 211 14.54 40.62 27.12
N GLU A 212 14.72 41.31 26.00
CA GLU A 212 14.03 42.57 25.73
C GLU A 212 12.55 42.34 25.53
N GLU A 213 12.19 41.26 24.84
CA GLU A 213 10.79 40.90 24.53
C GLU A 213 10.02 40.44 25.78
N VAL A 214 10.62 39.57 26.62
CA VAL A 214 9.97 38.99 27.81
C VAL A 214 9.98 39.95 29.00
N LEU A 215 11.06 40.73 29.21
CA LEU A 215 11.20 41.60 30.37
C LEU A 215 10.85 43.07 30.08
N GLY A 216 10.67 43.43 28.80
CA GLY A 216 10.37 44.81 28.39
C GLY A 216 11.49 45.79 28.75
N MET A 217 12.73 45.31 28.96
CA MET A 217 13.90 46.11 29.35
C MET A 217 14.97 46.10 28.27
N THR A 218 15.52 47.28 27.96
CA THR A 218 16.55 47.39 26.95
C THR A 218 17.87 46.75 27.44
N LEU A 219 18.45 45.88 26.64
CA LEU A 219 19.71 45.21 26.94
C LEU A 219 20.86 46.19 26.87
N LEU A 220 21.54 46.46 27.98
CA LEU A 220 22.65 47.41 28.05
C LEU A 220 23.98 46.82 27.55
N GLY A 221 24.11 45.52 27.43
CA GLY A 221 25.32 44.86 26.93
C GLY A 221 25.39 43.39 27.30
N VAL A 222 26.20 42.64 26.55
CA VAL A 222 26.47 41.21 26.77
C VAL A 222 27.91 41.06 27.24
N VAL A 223 28.12 40.46 28.41
CA VAL A 223 29.48 40.15 28.92
C VAL A 223 29.82 38.72 28.44
N PRO A 224 30.84 38.55 27.59
CA PRO A 224 31.25 37.22 27.13
C PRO A 224 31.88 36.44 28.28
N ASP A 225 31.52 35.12 28.31
CA ASP A 225 32.11 34.18 29.26
C ASP A 225 33.53 33.83 28.80
N VAL A 226 34.53 34.34 29.55
CA VAL A 226 35.97 34.18 29.25
C VAL A 226 36.48 32.75 29.44
N ASP A 227 35.73 31.88 30.12
CA ASP A 227 36.14 30.47 30.37
C ASP A 227 35.88 29.55 29.16
N LYS A 228 35.36 30.07 28.07
CA LYS A 228 35.09 29.32 26.81
C LYS A 228 35.88 29.84 25.60
N LEU A 229 36.89 30.68 25.81
CA LEU A 229 37.89 31.02 24.82
C LEU A 229 39.10 30.08 24.99
#